data_f707d97091a3fb1e41c6f4f5a85b61ad
#
_entry.id   f707d97091a3fb1e41c6f4f5a85b61ad
#
_cell.length_a   1.000
_cell.length_b   1.000
_cell.length_c   1.000
_cell.angle_alpha   90.00
_cell.angle_beta   90.00
_cell.angle_gamma   90.00
#
_symmetry.space_group_name_H-M   'P 1'
#
loop_
_entity.id
_entity.type
_entity.pdbx_description
1 polymer ?
#
loop_
_entity_poly.entity_id
_entity_poly.type
_entity_poly.pdbx_seq_one_letter_code
_entity_poly.pdbx_strand_id
1 'polypeptide(L)'
;MPSNPPPIILESGRQPQHSIIWLHGLGADGQDFVPIVDELSLPVAVRFIFPHAPMRPVTINGGYVMRAWYDIAHSSIGAHQDEEGIRASQAEIEALIAQETARGIAPDHIFLAGFSQGGAIALHTALRQTVPLAGVLALSTYLPLAGSAPDELLQGTRITPLF
;
A
#
# COMPACT_ATOMS: atom_id res chain seq x y z
N MET A 1 13.51 -14.54 12.01
CA MET A 1 12.99 -14.33 10.64
C MET A 1 13.93 -13.42 9.89
N PRO A 2 14.30 -13.77 8.67
CA PRO A 2 15.04 -12.82 7.86
C PRO A 2 14.19 -11.54 7.67
N SER A 3 14.84 -10.39 7.79
CA SER A 3 14.18 -9.11 7.52
C SER A 3 13.70 -9.07 6.07
N ASN A 4 12.56 -8.43 5.82
CA ASN A 4 12.09 -8.17 4.46
C ASN A 4 13.19 -7.44 3.66
N PRO A 5 13.40 -7.77 2.40
CA PRO A 5 14.31 -7.00 1.58
C PRO A 5 13.80 -5.55 1.44
N PRO A 6 14.71 -4.60 1.21
CA PRO A 6 14.30 -3.21 1.02
C PRO A 6 13.39 -3.05 -0.19
N PRO A 7 12.51 -2.05 -0.21
CA PRO A 7 11.67 -1.78 -1.36
C PRO A 7 12.50 -1.48 -2.60
N ILE A 8 11.96 -1.80 -3.77
CA ILE A 8 12.51 -1.39 -5.05
C ILE A 8 12.14 0.08 -5.26
N ILE A 9 13.12 0.90 -5.64
CA ILE A 9 12.92 2.32 -5.85
C ILE A 9 13.39 2.70 -7.25
N LEU A 10 12.50 3.33 -8.02
CA LEU A 10 12.78 3.81 -9.37
C LEU A 10 12.29 5.25 -9.51
N GLU A 11 13.05 6.07 -10.22
CA GLU A 11 12.69 7.45 -10.50
C GLU A 11 12.51 7.63 -12.01
N SER A 12 11.36 8.16 -12.44
CA SER A 12 11.05 8.38 -13.85
C SER A 12 11.71 9.63 -14.44
N GLY A 13 12.41 10.41 -13.64
CA GLY A 13 13.11 11.62 -14.05
C GLY A 13 13.95 12.21 -12.92
N ARG A 14 14.50 13.38 -13.15
CA ARG A 14 15.37 14.06 -12.17
C ARG A 14 14.55 14.80 -11.12
N GLN A 15 15.03 14.78 -9.88
CA GLN A 15 14.48 15.54 -8.75
C GLN A 15 12.96 15.41 -8.62
N PRO A 16 12.41 14.19 -8.48
CA PRO A 16 10.98 13.98 -8.38
C PRO A 16 10.42 14.70 -7.16
N GLN A 17 9.30 15.39 -7.35
CA GLN A 17 8.55 16.06 -6.29
C GLN A 17 7.29 15.30 -5.87
N HIS A 18 7.05 14.16 -6.51
CA HIS A 18 5.93 13.25 -6.22
C HIS A 18 6.45 11.86 -6.00
N SER A 19 5.78 11.12 -5.12
CA SER A 19 6.09 9.71 -4.86
C SER A 19 4.82 8.87 -4.99
N ILE A 20 4.99 7.65 -5.48
CA ILE A 20 3.94 6.63 -5.52
C ILE A 20 4.47 5.39 -4.80
N ILE A 21 3.80 4.99 -3.72
CA ILE A 21 4.07 3.74 -3.03
C ILE A 21 3.08 2.72 -3.58
N TRP A 22 3.59 1.70 -4.27
CA TRP A 22 2.78 0.73 -5.02
C TRP A 22 2.87 -0.65 -4.40
N LEU A 23 1.74 -1.18 -3.91
CA LEU A 23 1.65 -2.43 -3.20
C LEU A 23 1.14 -3.55 -4.13
N HIS A 24 1.91 -4.64 -4.22
CA HIS A 24 1.57 -5.82 -5.00
C HIS A 24 0.44 -6.65 -4.36
N GLY A 25 -0.13 -7.57 -5.12
CA GLY A 25 -1.14 -8.50 -4.64
C GLY A 25 -0.57 -9.72 -3.91
N LEU A 26 -1.46 -10.57 -3.40
CA LEU A 26 -1.10 -11.80 -2.70
C LEU A 26 -0.22 -12.72 -3.55
N GLY A 27 0.87 -13.19 -2.98
CA GLY A 27 1.79 -14.14 -3.61
C GLY A 27 2.76 -13.53 -4.63
N ALA A 28 2.60 -12.24 -4.97
CA ALA A 28 3.54 -11.50 -5.80
C ALA A 28 4.67 -10.90 -4.95
N ASP A 29 5.41 -9.96 -5.50
CA ASP A 29 6.42 -9.18 -4.81
C ASP A 29 6.53 -7.76 -5.43
N GLY A 30 7.46 -6.95 -4.94
CA GLY A 30 7.65 -5.59 -5.44
C GLY A 30 8.03 -5.50 -6.92
N GLN A 31 8.51 -6.57 -7.56
CA GLN A 31 8.85 -6.59 -8.98
C GLN A 31 7.62 -6.60 -9.89
N ASP A 32 6.47 -7.03 -9.37
CA ASP A 32 5.28 -7.29 -10.19
C ASP A 32 4.83 -6.06 -11.01
N PHE A 33 4.85 -4.88 -10.39
CA PHE A 33 4.42 -3.63 -11.04
C PHE A 33 5.57 -2.74 -11.52
N VAL A 34 6.82 -3.16 -11.38
CA VAL A 34 7.98 -2.38 -11.85
C VAL A 34 7.84 -1.95 -13.33
N PRO A 35 7.36 -2.79 -14.25
CA PRO A 35 7.18 -2.39 -15.65
C PRO A 35 6.24 -1.21 -15.87
N ILE A 36 5.37 -0.88 -14.90
CA ILE A 36 4.43 0.23 -15.01
C ILE A 36 5.15 1.58 -15.15
N VAL A 37 6.37 1.69 -14.63
CA VAL A 37 7.15 2.94 -14.68
C VAL A 37 7.39 3.38 -16.12
N ASP A 38 7.71 2.43 -16.99
CA ASP A 38 7.95 2.70 -18.41
C ASP A 38 6.65 2.85 -19.22
N GLU A 39 5.57 2.22 -18.76
CA GLU A 39 4.26 2.27 -19.42
C GLU A 39 3.52 3.58 -19.14
N LEU A 40 3.75 4.19 -17.98
CA LEU A 40 3.10 5.44 -17.60
C LEU A 40 3.91 6.63 -18.15
N SER A 41 3.31 7.33 -19.10
CA SER A 41 3.84 8.59 -19.62
C SER A 41 3.39 9.76 -18.75
N LEU A 42 3.95 9.87 -17.55
CA LEU A 42 3.58 10.92 -16.61
C LEU A 42 4.20 12.27 -16.99
N PRO A 43 3.45 13.38 -16.78
CA PRO A 43 3.93 14.73 -17.17
C PRO A 43 5.01 15.28 -16.22
N VAL A 44 5.25 14.62 -15.10
CA VAL A 44 6.22 15.02 -14.06
C VAL A 44 7.08 13.83 -13.64
N ALA A 45 8.27 14.12 -13.12
CA ALA A 45 9.12 13.08 -12.55
C ALA A 45 8.48 12.54 -11.26
N VAL A 46 8.48 11.22 -11.12
CA VAL A 46 7.90 10.51 -9.98
C VAL A 46 8.90 9.49 -9.44
N ARG A 47 8.97 9.41 -8.12
CA ARG A 47 9.69 8.37 -7.39
C ARG A 47 8.71 7.24 -7.07
N PHE A 48 8.94 6.07 -7.66
CA PHE A 48 8.16 4.86 -7.41
C PHE A 48 8.82 4.03 -6.34
N ILE A 49 8.05 3.60 -5.35
CA ILE A 49 8.48 2.74 -4.25
C ILE A 49 7.62 1.47 -4.29
N PHE A 50 8.26 0.32 -4.50
CA PHE A 50 7.60 -0.98 -4.58
C PHE A 50 8.06 -1.84 -3.39
N PRO A 51 7.35 -1.79 -2.24
CA PRO A 51 7.69 -2.62 -1.10
C PRO A 51 7.34 -4.08 -1.33
N HIS A 52 7.98 -4.96 -0.57
CA HIS A 52 7.69 -6.39 -0.54
C HIS A 52 6.88 -6.72 0.71
N ALA A 53 5.75 -7.39 0.55
CA ALA A 53 5.02 -7.93 1.69
C ALA A 53 5.86 -8.98 2.42
N PRO A 54 5.67 -9.17 3.72
CA PRO A 54 6.37 -10.22 4.47
C PRO A 54 5.96 -11.61 4.00
N MET A 55 6.88 -12.58 4.16
CA MET A 55 6.58 -13.99 3.97
C MET A 55 5.78 -14.49 5.17
N ARG A 56 4.64 -15.11 4.91
CA ARG A 56 3.79 -15.70 5.96
C ARG A 56 2.98 -16.89 5.46
N PRO A 57 2.58 -17.81 6.34
CA PRO A 57 1.60 -18.82 5.96
C PRO A 57 0.27 -18.16 5.61
N VAL A 58 -0.37 -18.59 4.53
CA VAL A 58 -1.69 -18.11 4.11
C VAL A 58 -2.72 -19.23 4.31
N THR A 59 -3.62 -19.03 5.27
CA THR A 59 -4.51 -20.06 5.76
C THR A 59 -5.42 -20.64 4.68
N ILE A 60 -6.02 -19.78 3.83
CA ILE A 60 -6.89 -20.22 2.74
C ILE A 60 -6.16 -21.09 1.69
N ASN A 61 -4.85 -20.95 1.60
CA ASN A 61 -3.98 -21.74 0.72
C ASN A 61 -3.30 -22.90 1.46
N GLY A 62 -3.95 -23.47 2.46
CA GLY A 62 -3.43 -24.60 3.23
C GLY A 62 -2.20 -24.28 4.07
N GLY A 63 -1.98 -23.02 4.41
CA GLY A 63 -0.81 -22.59 5.17
C GLY A 63 0.47 -22.45 4.33
N TYR A 64 0.35 -22.50 3.01
CA TYR A 64 1.50 -22.27 2.13
C TYR A 64 2.12 -20.90 2.40
N VAL A 65 3.45 -20.87 2.56
CA VAL A 65 4.18 -19.63 2.86
C VAL A 65 4.42 -18.82 1.58
N MET A 66 3.90 -17.61 1.57
CA MET A 66 4.06 -16.68 0.45
C MET A 66 4.06 -15.24 0.94
N ARG A 67 4.39 -14.29 0.05
CA ARG A 67 4.26 -12.87 0.38
C ARG A 67 2.80 -12.48 0.52
N ALA A 68 2.43 -11.97 1.69
CA ALA A 68 1.09 -11.53 1.99
C ALA A 68 1.12 -10.35 2.96
N TRP A 69 0.33 -9.32 2.69
CA TRP A 69 0.20 -8.17 3.59
C TRP A 69 -0.52 -8.53 4.88
N TYR A 70 -1.40 -9.51 4.83
CA TYR A 70 -2.12 -10.09 5.97
C TYR A 70 -2.59 -11.50 5.62
N ASP A 71 -2.96 -12.29 6.65
CA ASP A 71 -3.50 -13.63 6.41
C ASP A 71 -4.93 -13.57 5.88
N ILE A 72 -5.28 -14.50 5.00
CA ILE A 72 -6.64 -14.71 4.51
C ILE A 72 -7.07 -16.11 4.94
N ALA A 73 -8.05 -16.16 5.84
CA ALA A 73 -8.60 -17.42 6.36
C ALA A 73 -9.86 -17.88 5.61
N HIS A 74 -10.62 -16.94 5.02
CA HIS A 74 -11.89 -17.20 4.36
C HIS A 74 -11.98 -16.49 3.01
N SER A 75 -12.70 -17.12 2.06
CA SER A 75 -12.93 -16.54 0.73
C SER A 75 -13.95 -15.41 0.72
N SER A 76 -14.80 -15.32 1.73
CA SER A 76 -15.84 -14.28 1.83
C SER A 76 -15.26 -12.96 2.30
N ILE A 77 -15.44 -11.90 1.52
CA ILE A 77 -15.11 -10.53 1.93
C ILE A 77 -15.99 -10.16 3.12
N GLY A 78 -15.37 -9.63 4.17
CA GLY A 78 -16.06 -9.26 5.42
C GLY A 78 -16.19 -10.38 6.45
N ALA A 79 -15.79 -11.61 6.14
CA ALA A 79 -15.59 -12.66 7.14
C ALA A 79 -14.45 -12.28 8.09
N HIS A 80 -14.16 -13.12 9.09
CA HIS A 80 -13.08 -12.88 10.05
C HIS A 80 -11.78 -12.47 9.35
N GLN A 81 -11.32 -11.24 9.61
CA GLN A 81 -10.14 -10.65 9.00
C GLN A 81 -8.97 -10.63 9.98
N ASP A 82 -7.76 -10.77 9.44
CA ASP A 82 -6.51 -10.67 10.19
C ASP A 82 -6.21 -9.21 10.54
N GLU A 83 -6.85 -8.70 11.57
CA GLU A 83 -6.68 -7.31 11.99
C GLU A 83 -5.23 -6.99 12.37
N GLU A 84 -4.57 -7.90 13.08
CA GLU A 84 -3.17 -7.72 13.49
C GLU A 84 -2.24 -7.58 12.26
N GLY A 85 -2.37 -8.45 11.28
CA GLY A 85 -1.59 -8.39 10.05
C GLY A 85 -1.89 -7.13 9.23
N ILE A 86 -3.15 -6.73 9.13
CA ILE A 86 -3.56 -5.51 8.44
C ILE A 86 -2.93 -4.28 9.10
N ARG A 87 -2.99 -4.17 10.43
CA ARG A 87 -2.41 -3.04 11.16
C ARG A 87 -0.88 -3.03 11.13
N ALA A 88 -0.24 -4.19 11.13
CA ALA A 88 1.21 -4.30 10.95
C ALA A 88 1.65 -3.80 9.57
N SER A 89 0.93 -4.18 8.51
CA SER A 89 1.19 -3.67 7.17
C SER A 89 0.91 -2.18 7.05
N GLN A 90 -0.14 -1.67 7.69
CA GLN A 90 -0.38 -0.23 7.79
C GLN A 90 0.85 0.50 8.35
N ALA A 91 1.41 0.02 9.45
CA ALA A 91 2.58 0.63 10.07
C ALA A 91 3.81 0.64 9.15
N GLU A 92 4.02 -0.42 8.37
CA GLU A 92 5.09 -0.47 7.36
C GLU A 92 4.90 0.60 6.28
N ILE A 93 3.68 0.76 5.77
CA ILE A 93 3.40 1.76 4.74
C ILE A 93 3.50 3.19 5.31
N GLU A 94 3.02 3.41 6.52
CA GLU A 94 3.18 4.70 7.22
C GLU A 94 4.67 5.06 7.40
N ALA A 95 5.52 4.08 7.68
CA ALA A 95 6.97 4.30 7.74
C ALA A 95 7.55 4.74 6.39
N LEU A 96 7.08 4.16 5.28
CA LEU A 96 7.49 4.58 3.94
C LEU A 96 7.02 6.01 3.62
N ILE A 97 5.79 6.36 3.99
CA ILE A 97 5.27 7.73 3.85
C ILE A 97 6.16 8.71 4.64
N ALA A 98 6.50 8.36 5.89
CA ALA A 98 7.35 9.19 6.73
C ALA A 98 8.76 9.37 6.13
N GLN A 99 9.33 8.33 5.54
CA GLN A 99 10.63 8.42 4.85
C GLN A 99 10.57 9.39 3.66
N GLU A 100 9.51 9.33 2.85
CA GLU A 100 9.34 10.25 1.72
C GLU A 100 9.13 11.69 2.20
N THR A 101 8.38 11.89 3.26
CA THR A 101 8.20 13.21 3.89
C THR A 101 9.54 13.76 4.41
N ALA A 102 10.35 12.91 5.06
CA ALA A 102 11.68 13.28 5.52
C ALA A 102 12.64 13.64 4.38
N ARG A 103 12.42 13.10 3.19
CA ARG A 103 13.16 13.45 1.97
C ARG A 103 12.72 14.78 1.36
N GLY A 104 11.66 15.40 1.87
CA GLY A 104 11.14 16.67 1.38
C GLY A 104 9.93 16.55 0.44
N ILE A 105 9.32 15.36 0.31
CA ILE A 105 8.09 15.17 -0.47
C ILE A 105 6.90 15.51 0.44
N ALA A 106 6.11 16.52 0.06
CA ALA A 106 4.92 16.89 0.82
C ALA A 106 3.90 15.73 0.82
N PRO A 107 3.15 15.51 1.93
CA PRO A 107 2.17 14.43 1.99
C PRO A 107 1.14 14.45 0.87
N ASP A 108 0.67 15.63 0.47
CA ASP A 108 -0.25 15.83 -0.66
C ASP A 108 0.39 15.65 -2.05
N HIS A 109 1.64 15.21 -2.09
CA HIS A 109 2.37 14.77 -3.29
C HIS A 109 2.71 13.27 -3.23
N ILE A 110 2.20 12.55 -2.23
CA ILE A 110 2.41 11.10 -2.07
C ILE A 110 1.13 10.36 -2.42
N PHE A 111 1.20 9.47 -3.40
CA PHE A 111 0.11 8.55 -3.77
C PHE A 111 0.35 7.19 -3.16
N LEU A 112 -0.71 6.52 -2.75
CA LEU A 112 -0.71 5.09 -2.52
C LEU A 112 -1.42 4.41 -3.70
N ALA A 113 -0.83 3.37 -4.21
CA ALA A 113 -1.43 2.53 -5.23
C ALA A 113 -1.36 1.08 -4.79
N GLY A 114 -2.32 0.26 -5.17
CA GLY A 114 -2.26 -1.15 -4.84
C GLY A 114 -3.25 -1.99 -5.62
N PHE A 115 -2.85 -3.23 -5.86
CA PHE A 115 -3.65 -4.22 -6.55
C PHE A 115 -4.10 -5.29 -5.56
N SER A 116 -5.38 -5.66 -5.58
CA SER A 116 -5.96 -6.72 -4.77
C SER A 116 -5.65 -6.54 -3.28
N GLN A 117 -4.95 -7.46 -2.63
CA GLN A 117 -4.56 -7.35 -1.22
C GLN A 117 -3.72 -6.10 -0.93
N GLY A 118 -2.82 -5.71 -1.84
CA GLY A 118 -2.07 -4.47 -1.72
C GLY A 118 -2.95 -3.23 -1.78
N GLY A 119 -3.98 -3.25 -2.63
CA GLY A 119 -4.99 -2.18 -2.69
C GLY A 119 -5.79 -2.04 -1.41
N ALA A 120 -6.10 -3.16 -0.75
CA ALA A 120 -6.78 -3.17 0.54
C ALA A 120 -5.95 -2.43 1.61
N ILE A 121 -4.65 -2.69 1.67
CA ILE A 121 -3.75 -1.99 2.60
C ILE A 121 -3.59 -0.52 2.22
N ALA A 122 -3.51 -0.19 0.94
CA ALA A 122 -3.43 1.20 0.48
C ALA A 122 -4.66 2.02 0.93
N LEU A 123 -5.86 1.49 0.72
CA LEU A 123 -7.11 2.12 1.19
C LEU A 123 -7.15 2.24 2.71
N HIS A 124 -6.89 1.13 3.41
CA HIS A 124 -6.89 1.08 4.87
C HIS A 124 -5.94 2.12 5.48
N THR A 125 -4.75 2.23 4.94
CA THR A 125 -3.72 3.16 5.43
C THR A 125 -4.10 4.62 5.13
N ALA A 126 -4.53 4.90 3.90
CA ALA A 126 -4.89 6.27 3.50
C ALA A 126 -6.04 6.84 4.34
N LEU A 127 -7.03 6.00 4.66
CA LEU A 127 -8.17 6.40 5.48
C LEU A 127 -7.80 6.75 6.94
N ARG A 128 -6.60 6.45 7.37
CA ARG A 128 -6.13 6.65 8.75
C ARG A 128 -4.96 7.63 8.86
N GLN A 129 -4.78 8.47 7.84
CA GLN A 129 -3.74 9.52 7.86
C GLN A 129 -4.26 10.80 8.51
N THR A 130 -3.39 11.49 9.26
CA THR A 130 -3.71 12.78 9.90
C THR A 130 -3.76 13.93 8.89
N VAL A 131 -3.00 13.80 7.80
CA VAL A 131 -2.95 14.78 6.72
C VAL A 131 -3.33 14.12 5.40
N PRO A 132 -3.96 14.84 4.47
CA PRO A 132 -4.36 14.26 3.20
C PRO A 132 -3.14 13.85 2.37
N LEU A 133 -3.26 12.70 1.71
CA LEU A 133 -2.34 12.29 0.65
C LEU A 133 -2.79 12.83 -0.70
N ALA A 134 -1.94 12.71 -1.72
CA ALA A 134 -2.27 13.12 -3.08
C ALA A 134 -3.43 12.33 -3.68
N GLY A 135 -3.52 11.04 -3.35
CA GLY A 135 -4.59 10.16 -3.81
C GLY A 135 -4.30 8.69 -3.55
N VAL A 136 -5.31 7.87 -3.75
CA VAL A 136 -5.21 6.41 -3.69
C VAL A 136 -5.69 5.81 -5.00
N LEU A 137 -4.88 4.94 -5.58
CA LEU A 137 -5.23 4.14 -6.75
C LEU A 137 -5.57 2.73 -6.27
N ALA A 138 -6.86 2.42 -6.20
CA ALA A 138 -7.37 1.15 -5.67
C ALA A 138 -7.77 0.23 -6.82
N LEU A 139 -6.92 -0.76 -7.13
CA LEU A 139 -7.07 -1.64 -8.28
C LEU A 139 -7.60 -3.01 -7.86
N SER A 140 -8.81 -3.37 -8.31
CA SER A 140 -9.43 -4.69 -8.07
C SER A 140 -9.37 -5.13 -6.61
N THR A 141 -9.85 -4.28 -5.71
CA THR A 141 -9.67 -4.41 -4.27
C THR A 141 -10.95 -4.14 -3.47
N TYR A 142 -10.83 -4.14 -2.17
CA TYR A 142 -11.90 -3.86 -1.21
C TYR A 142 -11.34 -3.12 0.01
N LEU A 143 -12.22 -2.57 0.84
CA LEU A 143 -11.85 -1.93 2.10
C LEU A 143 -11.83 -2.96 3.23
N PRO A 144 -10.66 -3.33 3.78
CA PRO A 144 -10.59 -4.22 4.94
C PRO A 144 -11.01 -3.46 6.19
N LEU A 145 -11.47 -4.19 7.21
CA LEU A 145 -11.94 -3.63 8.49
C LEU A 145 -12.94 -2.48 8.27
N ALA A 146 -13.83 -2.62 7.30
CA ALA A 146 -14.78 -1.57 6.92
C ALA A 146 -15.70 -1.14 8.08
N GLY A 147 -16.00 -2.05 9.01
CA GLY A 147 -16.83 -1.76 10.17
C GLY A 147 -16.22 -0.75 11.14
N SER A 148 -14.90 -0.70 11.26
CA SER A 148 -14.19 0.25 12.13
C SER A 148 -13.79 1.55 11.41
N ALA A 149 -13.85 1.56 10.09
CA ALA A 149 -13.39 2.69 9.29
C ALA A 149 -14.09 4.02 9.66
N PRO A 150 -15.42 4.09 9.87
CA PRO A 150 -16.07 5.36 10.22
C PRO A 150 -15.53 6.00 11.49
N ASP A 151 -15.17 5.19 12.48
CA ASP A 151 -14.67 5.66 13.77
C ASP A 151 -13.19 6.06 13.71
N GLU A 152 -12.46 5.49 12.76
CA GLU A 152 -11.02 5.70 12.60
C GLU A 152 -10.68 6.73 11.50
N LEU A 153 -11.67 7.23 10.77
CA LEU A 153 -11.47 8.27 9.76
C LEU A 153 -10.95 9.56 10.38
N LEU A 154 -9.77 9.96 9.99
CA LEU A 154 -9.17 11.21 10.43
C LEU A 154 -9.55 12.37 9.48
N GLN A 155 -9.50 13.60 9.97
CA GLN A 155 -9.95 14.77 9.19
C GLN A 155 -9.23 14.92 7.84
N GLY A 156 -7.92 14.65 7.81
CA GLY A 156 -7.12 14.73 6.58
C GLY A 156 -7.56 13.77 5.49
N THR A 157 -8.14 12.65 5.88
CA THR A 157 -8.56 11.59 4.95
C THR A 157 -9.75 11.97 4.08
N ARG A 158 -10.63 12.84 4.57
CA ARG A 158 -11.89 13.18 3.88
C ARG A 158 -11.70 13.89 2.55
N ILE A 159 -10.51 14.42 2.30
CA ILE A 159 -10.18 15.14 1.06
C ILE A 159 -9.13 14.42 0.21
N THR A 160 -8.67 13.24 0.62
CA THR A 160 -7.78 12.41 -0.22
C THR A 160 -8.59 11.78 -1.35
N PRO A 161 -8.26 12.07 -2.63
CA PRO A 161 -8.97 11.47 -3.77
C PRO A 161 -8.78 9.97 -3.85
N LEU A 162 -9.85 9.26 -4.23
CA LEU A 162 -9.83 7.81 -4.48
C LEU A 162 -10.12 7.56 -5.96
N PHE A 163 -9.31 6.69 -6.59
CA PHE A 163 -9.41 6.31 -8.00
C PHE A 163 -9.51 4.80 -8.18
#